data_8206e322a8a64745776a2cac49131c66
#
_entry.id   8206e322a8a64745776a2cac49131c66
#
_cell.length_a   1.000
_cell.length_b   1.000
_cell.length_c   1.000
_cell.angle_alpha   90.00
_cell.angle_beta   90.00
_cell.angle_gamma   90.00
#
_symmetry.space_group_name_H-M   'P 1'
#
loop_
_entity.id
_entity.type
_entity.pdbx_description
1 polymer ?
#
loop_
_entity_poly.entity_id
_entity_poly.type
_entity_poly.pdbx_seq_one_letter_code
_entity_poly.pdbx_strand_id
1 'polypeptide(L)'
;CGPCARRPSKGESRVKLVVTEKNDAAKQIAALLGATKPKADKVFNTPVYRFDVDGEEWVTIGLRGHILEPDFTPSLIYKKRGGWSGVTAEGEVVPATLPASLPVPPFKKKKPFTADGVELKGWKMEALPYLIYAPIEKLPKEKDIIRSLKNLAKKADSIVIATDFDREGELIGSDALACCREVNATAPVSRARYSAFTKPEITHAFANLVPMDDDLAAAGGSR
;
A
#
# COMPACT_ATOMS: atom_id res chain seq x y z
N CYS A 1 23.08 8.57 28.60
CA CYS A 1 23.54 9.09 27.28
C CYS A 1 22.56 8.63 26.23
N GLY A 2 21.67 9.56 25.79
CA GLY A 2 20.71 9.29 24.70
C GLY A 2 21.42 9.36 23.34
N PRO A 3 20.86 8.72 22.27
CA PRO A 3 21.46 8.78 20.95
C PRO A 3 21.40 10.19 20.42
N CYS A 4 22.59 10.73 20.14
CA CYS A 4 22.78 12.05 19.55
C CYS A 4 22.19 12.06 18.15
N ALA A 5 21.06 12.73 17.94
CA ALA A 5 20.47 12.95 16.63
C ALA A 5 21.49 13.75 15.80
N ARG A 6 22.04 13.18 14.75
CA ARG A 6 22.90 13.87 13.80
C ARG A 6 22.12 15.04 13.19
N ARG A 7 22.58 16.26 13.41
CA ARG A 7 22.12 17.42 12.64
C ARG A 7 22.51 17.19 11.17
N PRO A 8 21.55 17.30 10.23
CA PRO A 8 21.89 17.15 8.80
C PRO A 8 22.85 18.25 8.36
N SER A 9 23.80 17.85 7.50
CA SER A 9 24.74 18.77 6.86
C SER A 9 23.98 19.74 5.93
N LYS A 10 24.44 20.99 5.87
CA LYS A 10 23.92 22.01 4.95
C LYS A 10 24.05 21.52 3.51
N GLY A 11 22.94 21.11 2.86
CA GLY A 11 22.90 20.71 1.45
C GLY A 11 21.97 19.55 1.08
N GLU A 12 21.43 18.79 2.01
CA GLU A 12 20.43 17.75 1.68
C GLU A 12 19.01 18.37 1.72
N SER A 13 18.39 18.49 0.55
CA SER A 13 16.97 18.89 0.50
C SER A 13 16.14 17.81 1.17
N ARG A 14 15.43 18.17 2.22
CA ARG A 14 14.49 17.27 2.88
C ARG A 14 13.28 17.08 1.99
N VAL A 15 12.93 15.83 1.73
CA VAL A 15 11.78 15.47 0.91
C VAL A 15 10.67 14.95 1.79
N LYS A 16 9.51 15.60 1.77
CA LYS A 16 8.30 15.14 2.45
C LYS A 16 7.33 14.53 1.43
N LEU A 17 7.01 13.25 1.60
CA LEU A 17 6.06 12.54 0.76
C LEU A 17 4.66 12.65 1.35
N VAL A 18 3.71 13.14 0.57
CA VAL A 18 2.29 13.20 0.93
C VAL A 18 1.51 12.19 0.08
N VAL A 19 0.83 11.27 0.72
CA VAL A 19 0.03 10.22 0.08
C VAL A 19 -1.45 10.54 0.24
N THR A 20 -2.16 10.67 -0.88
CA THR A 20 -3.59 10.95 -0.92
C THR A 20 -4.38 9.82 -1.56
N GLU A 21 -5.68 9.76 -1.33
CA GLU A 21 -6.54 8.72 -1.89
C GLU A 21 -6.70 8.83 -3.40
N LYS A 22 -6.77 10.08 -3.93
CA LYS A 22 -7.05 10.36 -5.35
C LYS A 22 -6.07 11.38 -5.92
N ASN A 23 -5.84 11.31 -7.23
CA ASN A 23 -4.94 12.24 -7.91
C ASN A 23 -5.40 13.71 -7.81
N ASP A 24 -6.71 13.95 -7.82
CA ASP A 24 -7.25 15.31 -7.70
C ASP A 24 -6.96 15.90 -6.30
N ALA A 25 -7.03 15.09 -5.25
CA ALA A 25 -6.63 15.48 -3.91
C ALA A 25 -5.14 15.82 -3.85
N ALA A 26 -4.27 15.01 -4.46
CA ALA A 26 -2.83 15.27 -4.55
C ALA A 26 -2.54 16.63 -5.22
N LYS A 27 -3.20 16.90 -6.34
CA LYS A 27 -3.07 18.15 -7.08
C LYS A 27 -3.57 19.36 -6.28
N GLN A 28 -4.72 19.23 -5.62
CA GLN A 28 -5.32 20.32 -4.82
C GLN A 28 -4.47 20.63 -3.59
N ILE A 29 -4.02 19.63 -2.84
CA ILE A 29 -3.15 19.82 -1.67
C ILE A 29 -1.86 20.53 -2.09
N ALA A 30 -1.23 20.08 -3.17
CA ALA A 30 -0.02 20.74 -3.69
C ALA A 30 -0.27 22.21 -4.06
N ALA A 31 -1.42 22.52 -4.65
CA ALA A 31 -1.78 23.90 -5.03
C ALA A 31 -2.14 24.79 -3.83
N LEU A 32 -2.70 24.20 -2.76
CA LEU A 32 -3.12 24.96 -1.56
C LEU A 32 -1.96 25.21 -0.59
N LEU A 33 -1.02 24.25 -0.48
CA LEU A 33 0.13 24.37 0.44
C LEU A 33 1.34 25.03 -0.22
N GLY A 34 1.55 24.83 -1.51
CA GLY A 34 2.73 25.35 -2.19
C GLY A 34 2.76 26.87 -2.26
N ALA A 35 3.93 27.46 -1.99
CA ALA A 35 4.16 28.89 -2.14
C ALA A 35 4.07 29.33 -3.61
N THR A 36 4.36 28.44 -4.55
CA THR A 36 4.30 28.65 -6.00
C THR A 36 3.49 27.55 -6.67
N LYS A 37 3.19 27.72 -7.97
CA LYS A 37 2.47 26.70 -8.73
C LYS A 37 3.21 25.35 -8.70
N PRO A 38 2.55 24.25 -8.29
CA PRO A 38 3.17 22.95 -8.23
C PRO A 38 3.67 22.49 -9.60
N LYS A 39 4.85 21.88 -9.62
CA LYS A 39 5.39 21.24 -10.82
C LYS A 39 4.79 19.84 -10.96
N ALA A 40 3.99 19.66 -12.01
CA ALA A 40 3.50 18.34 -12.37
C ALA A 40 4.65 17.50 -12.97
N ASP A 41 4.79 16.27 -12.49
CA ASP A 41 5.81 15.31 -12.90
C ASP A 41 5.18 13.91 -12.98
N LYS A 42 5.91 12.92 -13.48
CA LYS A 42 5.50 11.52 -13.49
C LYS A 42 6.61 10.65 -12.94
N VAL A 43 6.24 9.77 -12.02
CA VAL A 43 7.11 8.69 -11.56
C VAL A 43 6.53 7.39 -12.10
N PHE A 44 7.29 6.71 -12.96
CA PHE A 44 6.78 5.68 -13.86
C PHE A 44 5.55 6.19 -14.60
N ASN A 45 4.41 5.72 -14.54
CA ASN A 45 3.20 6.26 -15.20
C ASN A 45 2.26 7.02 -14.26
N THR A 46 2.67 7.22 -12.99
CA THR A 46 1.84 7.85 -11.97
C THR A 46 2.12 9.34 -11.89
N PRO A 47 1.10 10.21 -12.00
CA PRO A 47 1.26 11.65 -11.80
C PRO A 47 1.68 11.95 -10.36
N VAL A 48 2.60 12.89 -10.19
CA VAL A 48 3.03 13.43 -8.90
C VAL A 48 3.16 14.94 -9.01
N TYR A 49 3.05 15.64 -7.89
CA TYR A 49 3.17 17.09 -7.87
C TYR A 49 4.23 17.48 -6.85
N ARG A 50 5.24 18.23 -7.33
CA ARG A 50 6.34 18.73 -6.52
C ARG A 50 6.13 20.21 -6.23
N PHE A 51 6.38 20.61 -5.00
CA PHE A 51 6.24 22.00 -4.56
C PHE A 51 7.14 22.25 -3.34
N ASP A 52 7.37 23.52 -3.05
CA ASP A 52 8.14 23.96 -1.90
C ASP A 52 7.20 24.49 -0.81
N VAL A 53 7.50 24.14 0.42
CA VAL A 53 6.88 24.71 1.62
C VAL A 53 8.01 25.08 2.57
N ASP A 54 8.21 26.36 2.80
CA ASP A 54 9.22 26.91 3.72
C ASP A 54 10.67 26.40 3.46
N GLY A 55 11.01 26.16 2.19
CA GLY A 55 12.34 25.67 1.78
C GLY A 55 12.51 24.14 1.89
N GLU A 56 11.45 23.40 2.18
CA GLU A 56 11.43 21.93 2.10
C GLU A 56 10.75 21.46 0.80
N GLU A 57 11.33 20.48 0.13
CA GLU A 57 10.70 19.86 -1.04
C GLU A 57 9.59 18.90 -0.60
N TRP A 58 8.38 19.13 -1.09
CA TRP A 58 7.23 18.28 -0.87
C TRP A 58 6.78 17.63 -2.17
N VAL A 59 6.37 16.38 -2.09
CA VAL A 59 5.87 15.60 -3.24
C VAL A 59 4.56 14.96 -2.87
N THR A 60 3.50 15.22 -3.64
CA THR A 60 2.22 14.53 -3.46
C THR A 60 2.04 13.45 -4.53
N ILE A 61 1.49 12.32 -4.10
CA ILE A 61 1.04 11.23 -4.97
C ILE A 61 -0.40 10.87 -4.63
N GLY A 62 -1.23 10.70 -5.67
CA GLY A 62 -2.60 10.17 -5.52
C GLY A 62 -2.64 8.68 -5.81
N LEU A 63 -3.22 7.93 -4.89
CA LEU A 63 -3.62 6.55 -5.11
C LEU A 63 -4.89 6.52 -5.98
N ARG A 64 -5.35 5.38 -6.40
CA ARG A 64 -6.65 5.21 -7.07
C ARG A 64 -7.62 4.44 -6.19
N GLY A 65 -7.74 4.88 -4.93
CA GLY A 65 -8.40 4.09 -3.89
C GLY A 65 -7.50 2.97 -3.38
N HIS A 66 -8.06 1.79 -3.13
CA HIS A 66 -7.29 0.63 -2.68
C HIS A 66 -6.23 0.20 -3.68
N ILE A 67 -4.97 0.19 -3.27
CA ILE A 67 -3.83 -0.29 -4.06
C ILE A 67 -3.52 -1.77 -3.82
N LEU A 68 -4.00 -2.29 -2.69
CA LEU A 68 -4.00 -3.71 -2.35
C LEU A 68 -5.44 -4.21 -2.33
N GLU A 69 -5.65 -5.49 -2.60
CA GLU A 69 -6.94 -6.14 -2.43
C GLU A 69 -6.75 -7.52 -1.78
N PRO A 70 -7.63 -7.92 -0.88
CA PRO A 70 -7.61 -9.28 -0.34
C PRO A 70 -7.98 -10.26 -1.45
N ASP A 71 -7.15 -11.24 -1.67
CA ASP A 71 -7.39 -12.32 -2.61
C ASP A 71 -6.81 -13.62 -2.04
N PHE A 72 -7.22 -14.72 -2.60
CA PHE A 72 -6.66 -16.02 -2.24
C PHE A 72 -5.20 -16.13 -2.71
N THR A 73 -4.40 -16.86 -1.95
CA THR A 73 -3.04 -17.22 -2.39
C THR A 73 -3.10 -17.74 -3.83
N PRO A 74 -2.23 -17.26 -4.75
CA PRO A 74 -2.38 -17.49 -6.19
C PRO A 74 -2.45 -18.96 -6.61
N SER A 75 -1.87 -19.88 -5.82
CA SER A 75 -1.98 -21.30 -6.08
C SER A 75 -1.85 -22.14 -4.82
N LEU A 76 -2.60 -23.24 -4.76
CA LEU A 76 -2.38 -24.35 -3.84
C LEU A 76 -1.61 -25.44 -4.58
N ILE A 77 -0.54 -25.92 -3.98
CA ILE A 77 0.27 -27.01 -4.52
C ILE A 77 0.09 -28.26 -3.66
N TYR A 78 -0.23 -29.38 -4.29
CA TYR A 78 -0.21 -30.67 -3.65
C TYR A 78 1.09 -31.41 -3.95
N LYS A 79 1.84 -31.74 -2.91
CA LYS A 79 3.08 -32.55 -3.02
C LYS A 79 2.76 -33.94 -2.47
N LYS A 80 2.94 -35.00 -3.28
CA LYS A 80 2.66 -36.41 -2.92
C LYS A 80 3.20 -36.84 -1.54
N ARG A 81 4.28 -36.25 -1.06
CA ARG A 81 4.90 -36.57 0.24
C ARG A 81 4.78 -35.48 1.30
N GLY A 82 4.25 -34.32 0.98
CA GLY A 82 4.21 -33.16 1.87
C GLY A 82 2.82 -32.54 2.04
N GLY A 83 1.81 -33.13 1.43
CA GLY A 83 0.46 -32.57 1.48
C GLY A 83 0.30 -31.26 0.71
N TRP A 84 -0.64 -30.46 1.14
CA TRP A 84 -0.96 -29.18 0.51
C TRP A 84 0.00 -28.07 0.98
N SER A 85 0.40 -27.22 0.07
CA SER A 85 1.11 -25.98 0.36
C SER A 85 0.51 -24.84 -0.46
N GLY A 86 0.49 -23.64 0.08
CA GLY A 86 0.22 -22.42 -0.66
C GLY A 86 1.50 -21.89 -1.28
N VAL A 87 1.38 -21.14 -2.37
CA VAL A 87 2.48 -20.35 -2.95
C VAL A 87 2.07 -18.91 -2.95
N THR A 88 2.84 -18.05 -2.27
CA THR A 88 2.60 -16.62 -2.24
C THR A 88 2.81 -15.98 -3.62
N ALA A 89 2.42 -14.72 -3.77
CA ALA A 89 2.65 -13.97 -5.01
C ALA A 89 4.15 -13.83 -5.34
N GLU A 90 5.00 -13.87 -4.32
CA GLU A 90 6.47 -13.81 -4.41
C GLU A 90 7.10 -15.18 -4.71
N GLY A 91 6.31 -16.26 -4.74
CA GLY A 91 6.77 -17.60 -5.03
C GLY A 91 7.24 -18.38 -3.80
N GLU A 92 7.05 -17.87 -2.59
CA GLU A 92 7.34 -18.61 -1.35
C GLU A 92 6.31 -19.72 -1.12
N VAL A 93 6.79 -20.89 -0.71
CA VAL A 93 5.93 -22.04 -0.37
C VAL A 93 5.60 -21.98 1.11
N VAL A 94 4.33 -21.79 1.43
CA VAL A 94 3.81 -21.74 2.80
C VAL A 94 2.97 -22.99 3.10
N PRO A 95 2.97 -23.50 4.35
CA PRO A 95 2.11 -24.61 4.73
C PRO A 95 0.62 -24.24 4.56
N ALA A 96 -0.15 -25.06 3.87
CA ALA A 96 -1.60 -24.93 3.81
C ALA A 96 -2.23 -25.93 4.76
N THR A 97 -3.01 -25.45 5.73
CA THR A 97 -3.77 -26.28 6.68
C THR A 97 -5.05 -26.81 6.03
N LEU A 98 -4.90 -27.76 5.12
CA LEU A 98 -6.03 -28.42 4.49
C LEU A 98 -6.33 -29.74 5.20
N PRO A 99 -7.62 -30.11 5.37
CA PRO A 99 -7.98 -31.40 5.91
C PRO A 99 -7.41 -32.54 5.05
N ALA A 100 -6.91 -33.58 5.71
CA ALA A 100 -6.40 -34.77 5.00
C ALA A 100 -7.48 -35.48 4.15
N SER A 101 -8.76 -35.25 4.47
CA SER A 101 -9.91 -35.80 3.75
C SER A 101 -10.24 -35.00 2.46
N LEU A 102 -9.60 -33.88 2.20
CA LEU A 102 -9.89 -33.12 1.01
C LEU A 102 -9.41 -33.88 -0.24
N PRO A 103 -10.29 -34.15 -1.21
CA PRO A 103 -9.90 -34.91 -2.38
C PRO A 103 -8.81 -34.19 -3.17
N VAL A 104 -7.82 -34.95 -3.66
CA VAL A 104 -6.82 -34.41 -4.57
C VAL A 104 -7.52 -34.07 -5.88
N PRO A 105 -7.49 -32.81 -6.35
CA PRO A 105 -8.15 -32.42 -7.57
C PRO A 105 -7.56 -33.16 -8.78
N PRO A 106 -8.37 -33.44 -9.80
CA PRO A 106 -7.88 -34.06 -11.03
C PRO A 106 -6.94 -33.10 -11.76
N PHE A 107 -5.64 -33.34 -11.67
CA PHE A 107 -4.64 -32.51 -12.34
C PHE A 107 -4.68 -32.73 -13.85
N LYS A 108 -5.08 -31.70 -14.58
CA LYS A 108 -4.83 -31.64 -16.03
C LYS A 108 -3.51 -30.90 -16.25
N LYS A 109 -2.52 -31.57 -16.87
CA LYS A 109 -1.19 -31.04 -17.24
C LYS A 109 -1.23 -29.88 -18.24
N LYS A 110 -2.11 -28.89 -18.11
CA LYS A 110 -2.17 -27.75 -19.03
C LYS A 110 -2.07 -26.43 -18.28
N LYS A 111 -1.11 -25.61 -18.75
CA LYS A 111 -0.91 -24.22 -18.34
C LYS A 111 -2.22 -23.46 -18.06
N PRO A 112 -2.26 -22.56 -17.05
CA PRO A 112 -1.13 -21.95 -16.35
C PRO A 112 -0.75 -22.60 -15.00
N PHE A 113 -1.16 -23.84 -14.77
CA PHE A 113 -0.89 -24.56 -13.55
C PHE A 113 0.54 -25.05 -13.50
N THR A 114 1.20 -24.94 -12.37
CA THR A 114 2.36 -25.76 -12.05
C THR A 114 1.92 -27.22 -12.07
N ALA A 115 2.79 -28.17 -12.43
CA ALA A 115 2.45 -29.57 -12.68
C ALA A 115 1.65 -30.27 -11.56
N ASP A 116 1.61 -29.67 -10.35
CA ASP A 116 0.97 -30.17 -9.15
C ASP A 116 0.11 -29.09 -8.44
N GLY A 117 -0.32 -28.03 -9.15
CA GLY A 117 -1.06 -26.91 -8.54
C GLY A 117 -2.48 -26.74 -9.07
N VAL A 118 -3.38 -26.29 -8.21
CA VAL A 118 -4.72 -25.84 -8.56
C VAL A 118 -4.71 -24.31 -8.50
N GLU A 119 -4.98 -23.67 -9.61
CA GLU A 119 -5.15 -22.23 -9.61
C GLU A 119 -6.51 -21.88 -9.00
N LEU A 120 -6.50 -21.13 -7.91
CA LEU A 120 -7.71 -20.69 -7.22
C LEU A 120 -8.35 -19.44 -7.86
N LYS A 121 -7.77 -18.95 -8.96
CA LYS A 121 -8.33 -17.84 -9.72
C LYS A 121 -9.65 -18.21 -10.37
N GLY A 122 -10.68 -17.53 -9.94
CA GLY A 122 -12.04 -17.70 -10.43
C GLY A 122 -12.83 -18.74 -9.61
N TRP A 123 -14.10 -18.42 -9.41
CA TRP A 123 -15.07 -19.24 -8.69
C TRP A 123 -15.51 -20.46 -9.53
N LYS A 124 -14.61 -21.42 -9.72
CA LYS A 124 -14.92 -22.68 -10.41
C LYS A 124 -15.39 -23.70 -9.39
N MET A 125 -16.39 -24.49 -9.75
CA MET A 125 -16.96 -25.51 -8.86
C MET A 125 -15.91 -26.47 -8.30
N GLU A 126 -14.91 -26.82 -9.10
CA GLU A 126 -13.81 -27.70 -8.70
C GLU A 126 -12.88 -27.05 -7.66
N ALA A 127 -12.82 -25.72 -7.62
CA ALA A 127 -11.98 -24.97 -6.69
C ALA A 127 -12.68 -24.68 -5.36
N LEU A 128 -14.03 -24.65 -5.32
CA LEU A 128 -14.79 -24.26 -4.13
C LEU A 128 -14.42 -25.01 -2.86
N PRO A 129 -14.23 -26.35 -2.86
CA PRO A 129 -13.85 -27.08 -1.66
C PRO A 129 -12.52 -26.66 -1.05
N TYR A 130 -11.64 -26.05 -1.86
CA TYR A 130 -10.30 -25.60 -1.45
C TYR A 130 -10.29 -24.14 -1.00
N LEU A 131 -11.20 -23.31 -1.53
CA LEU A 131 -11.28 -21.88 -1.21
C LEU A 131 -11.55 -21.62 0.28
N ILE A 132 -12.28 -22.50 0.94
CA ILE A 132 -12.58 -22.41 2.39
C ILE A 132 -11.29 -22.46 3.22
N TYR A 133 -10.26 -23.14 2.74
CA TYR A 133 -9.00 -23.34 3.45
C TYR A 133 -7.85 -22.53 2.85
N ALA A 134 -8.10 -21.82 1.76
CA ALA A 134 -7.07 -21.03 1.09
C ALA A 134 -6.70 -19.82 1.94
N PRO A 135 -5.42 -19.53 2.17
CA PRO A 135 -4.99 -18.29 2.81
C PRO A 135 -5.44 -17.10 1.98
N ILE A 136 -5.85 -16.03 2.66
CA ILE A 136 -6.16 -14.75 2.05
C ILE A 136 -4.98 -13.82 2.30
N GLU A 137 -4.49 -13.21 1.25
CA GLU A 137 -3.37 -12.25 1.29
C GLU A 137 -3.79 -10.94 0.63
N LYS A 138 -3.16 -9.83 1.03
CA LYS A 138 -3.32 -8.54 0.36
C LYS A 138 -2.42 -8.51 -0.88
N LEU A 139 -3.03 -8.69 -2.06
CA LEU A 139 -2.32 -8.70 -3.33
C LEU A 139 -2.29 -7.32 -4.00
N PRO A 140 -1.19 -6.98 -4.71
CA PRO A 140 -1.07 -5.73 -5.44
C PRO A 140 -2.12 -5.60 -6.56
N LYS A 141 -3.05 -4.65 -6.42
CA LYS A 141 -4.04 -4.28 -7.43
C LYS A 141 -3.48 -3.25 -8.41
N GLU A 142 -2.93 -2.17 -7.89
CA GLU A 142 -2.41 -1.04 -8.67
C GLU A 142 -0.86 -1.05 -8.71
N LYS A 143 -0.28 -2.00 -9.45
CA LYS A 143 1.18 -2.24 -9.48
C LYS A 143 2.02 -1.02 -9.83
N ASP A 144 1.58 -0.19 -10.79
CA ASP A 144 2.32 1.01 -11.20
C ASP A 144 2.32 2.07 -10.10
N ILE A 145 1.20 2.23 -9.41
CA ILE A 145 1.09 3.17 -8.29
C ILE A 145 1.97 2.69 -7.13
N ILE A 146 1.92 1.40 -6.77
CA ILE A 146 2.76 0.82 -5.72
C ILE A 146 4.25 1.01 -6.05
N ARG A 147 4.65 0.77 -7.30
CA ARG A 147 6.02 0.98 -7.74
C ARG A 147 6.45 2.44 -7.60
N SER A 148 5.58 3.37 -7.99
CA SER A 148 5.83 4.81 -7.88
C SER A 148 5.90 5.24 -6.42
N LEU A 149 4.98 4.77 -5.58
CA LEU A 149 4.94 5.04 -4.15
C LEU A 149 6.21 4.56 -3.45
N LYS A 150 6.63 3.31 -3.70
CA LYS A 150 7.89 2.76 -3.14
C LYS A 150 9.11 3.55 -3.59
N ASN A 151 9.16 3.98 -4.85
CA ASN A 151 10.27 4.80 -5.35
C ASN A 151 10.37 6.17 -4.65
N LEU A 152 9.23 6.81 -4.41
CA LEU A 152 9.16 8.08 -3.68
C LEU A 152 9.47 7.88 -2.20
N ALA A 153 8.87 6.88 -1.56
CA ALA A 153 9.07 6.59 -0.14
C ALA A 153 10.54 6.29 0.19
N LYS A 154 11.27 5.62 -0.70
CA LYS A 154 12.71 5.33 -0.53
C LYS A 154 13.56 6.61 -0.35
N LYS A 155 13.11 7.73 -0.93
CA LYS A 155 13.82 9.01 -0.92
C LYS A 155 13.23 10.00 0.08
N ALA A 156 12.12 9.66 0.72
CA ALA A 156 11.41 10.56 1.62
C ALA A 156 12.05 10.55 3.02
N ASP A 157 12.26 11.73 3.58
CA ASP A 157 12.68 11.92 4.98
C ASP A 157 11.50 11.79 5.94
N SER A 158 10.28 12.06 5.47
CA SER A 158 9.04 11.85 6.22
C SER A 158 7.86 11.59 5.29
N ILE A 159 6.84 10.92 5.81
CA ILE A 159 5.65 10.52 5.07
C ILE A 159 4.42 11.09 5.78
N VAL A 160 3.54 11.74 5.03
CA VAL A 160 2.24 12.22 5.52
C VAL A 160 1.14 11.47 4.77
N ILE A 161 0.31 10.77 5.52
CA ILE A 161 -0.91 10.16 4.97
C ILE A 161 -2.02 11.22 5.01
N ALA A 162 -2.60 11.49 3.85
CA ALA A 162 -3.61 12.53 3.63
C ALA A 162 -4.77 11.98 2.78
N THR A 163 -5.21 10.75 3.11
CA THR A 163 -6.43 10.13 2.59
C THR A 163 -7.66 10.73 3.29
N ASP A 164 -8.87 10.48 2.79
CA ASP A 164 -10.10 10.95 3.39
C ASP A 164 -10.22 10.50 4.86
N PHE A 165 -10.83 11.32 5.73
CA PHE A 165 -10.91 11.00 7.15
C PHE A 165 -12.16 10.16 7.45
N ASP A 166 -12.13 8.92 6.98
CA ASP A 166 -13.13 7.88 7.27
C ASP A 166 -12.46 6.50 7.36
N ARG A 167 -13.22 5.44 7.62
CA ARG A 167 -12.70 4.07 7.75
C ARG A 167 -12.02 3.57 6.50
N GLU A 168 -12.56 3.91 5.35
CA GLU A 168 -12.03 3.54 4.04
C GLU A 168 -10.69 4.22 3.78
N GLY A 169 -10.64 5.55 4.01
CA GLY A 169 -9.41 6.33 3.86
C GLY A 169 -8.31 5.91 4.83
N GLU A 170 -8.63 5.52 6.07
CA GLU A 170 -7.62 4.99 7.00
C GLU A 170 -7.10 3.62 6.54
N LEU A 171 -7.96 2.74 6.02
CA LEU A 171 -7.52 1.45 5.46
C LEU A 171 -6.61 1.66 4.23
N ILE A 172 -7.02 2.54 3.29
CA ILE A 172 -6.21 2.90 2.12
C ILE A 172 -4.86 3.48 2.56
N GLY A 173 -4.87 4.38 3.55
CA GLY A 173 -3.67 4.99 4.12
C GLY A 173 -2.75 3.97 4.78
N SER A 174 -3.30 3.03 5.53
CA SER A 174 -2.56 1.92 6.17
C SER A 174 -1.93 0.99 5.13
N ASP A 175 -2.64 0.63 4.08
CA ASP A 175 -2.10 -0.19 2.97
C ASP A 175 -0.96 0.53 2.23
N ALA A 176 -1.11 1.83 1.99
CA ALA A 176 -0.06 2.64 1.40
C ALA A 176 1.18 2.73 2.31
N LEU A 177 0.96 2.92 3.62
CA LEU A 177 2.03 2.94 4.61
C LEU A 177 2.78 1.61 4.67
N ALA A 178 2.07 0.47 4.64
CA ALA A 178 2.70 -0.85 4.57
C ALA A 178 3.65 -0.97 3.39
N CYS A 179 3.23 -0.54 2.18
CA CYS A 179 4.08 -0.50 1.00
C CYS A 179 5.30 0.43 1.16
N CYS A 180 5.13 1.58 1.83
CA CYS A 180 6.23 2.50 2.11
C CYS A 180 7.24 1.88 3.09
N ARG A 181 6.78 1.19 4.13
CA ARG A 181 7.61 0.56 5.16
C ARG A 181 8.51 -0.54 4.62
N GLU A 182 8.13 -1.23 3.56
CA GLU A 182 8.98 -2.23 2.90
C GLU A 182 10.30 -1.63 2.37
N VAL A 183 10.34 -0.34 2.02
CA VAL A 183 11.50 0.32 1.40
C VAL A 183 12.10 1.42 2.27
N ASN A 184 11.36 1.91 3.26
CA ASN A 184 11.77 2.95 4.20
C ASN A 184 11.12 2.70 5.57
N ALA A 185 11.72 1.80 6.34
CA ALA A 185 11.17 1.36 7.63
C ALA A 185 11.21 2.44 8.72
N THR A 186 12.11 3.40 8.62
CA THR A 186 12.42 4.36 9.69
C THR A 186 11.87 5.76 9.48
N ALA A 187 11.34 6.09 8.28
CA ALA A 187 10.79 7.41 8.03
C ALA A 187 9.66 7.74 9.02
N PRO A 188 9.68 8.91 9.66
CA PRO A 188 8.57 9.39 10.47
C PRO A 188 7.27 9.45 9.65
N VAL A 189 6.17 8.99 10.23
CA VAL A 189 4.86 8.97 9.60
C VAL A 189 3.90 9.82 10.41
N SER A 190 3.10 10.61 9.71
CA SER A 190 2.06 11.44 10.30
C SER A 190 0.79 11.41 9.45
N ARG A 191 -0.33 11.79 10.04
CA ARG A 191 -1.65 11.84 9.42
C ARG A 191 -2.16 13.26 9.36
N ALA A 192 -2.55 13.74 8.18
CA ALA A 192 -3.29 14.98 8.01
C ALA A 192 -4.79 14.67 8.02
N ARG A 193 -5.55 15.30 8.93
CA ARG A 193 -7.01 15.14 9.06
C ARG A 193 -7.70 16.41 8.60
N TYR A 194 -8.51 16.31 7.56
CA TYR A 194 -9.31 17.41 7.01
C TYR A 194 -10.66 16.90 6.52
N SER A 195 -11.65 17.75 6.52
CA SER A 195 -13.02 17.44 6.06
C SER A 195 -13.39 18.19 4.78
N ALA A 196 -12.61 19.19 4.38
CA ALA A 196 -12.85 19.98 3.18
C ALA A 196 -11.55 20.42 2.50
N PHE A 197 -11.58 20.54 1.17
CA PHE A 197 -10.46 21.02 0.36
C PHE A 197 -10.47 22.56 0.26
N THR A 198 -10.48 23.24 1.39
CA THR A 198 -10.31 24.70 1.47
C THR A 198 -8.92 25.04 1.97
N LYS A 199 -8.39 26.21 1.57
CA LYS A 199 -7.04 26.61 1.98
C LYS A 199 -6.88 26.67 3.51
N PRO A 200 -7.81 27.25 4.30
CA PRO A 200 -7.70 27.27 5.75
C PRO A 200 -7.66 25.86 6.35
N GLU A 201 -8.56 24.97 5.91
CA GLU A 201 -8.67 23.60 6.42
C GLU A 201 -7.41 22.77 6.14
N ILE A 202 -6.94 22.78 4.89
CA ILE A 202 -5.73 22.06 4.50
C ILE A 202 -4.49 22.62 5.22
N THR A 203 -4.35 23.95 5.30
CA THR A 203 -3.23 24.56 6.02
C THR A 203 -3.26 24.19 7.50
N HIS A 204 -4.44 24.21 8.14
CA HIS A 204 -4.61 23.80 9.53
C HIS A 204 -4.26 22.31 9.74
N ALA A 205 -4.77 21.44 8.88
CA ALA A 205 -4.52 19.99 8.96
C ALA A 205 -3.03 19.65 8.84
N PHE A 206 -2.31 20.31 7.95
CA PHE A 206 -0.88 20.08 7.76
C PHE A 206 0.00 20.79 8.80
N ALA A 207 -0.50 21.81 9.47
CA ALA A 207 0.15 22.41 10.64
C ALA A 207 -0.06 21.58 11.93
N ASN A 208 -1.11 20.74 11.99
CA ASN A 208 -1.51 19.94 13.14
C ASN A 208 -1.57 18.45 12.80
N LEU A 209 -0.45 17.91 12.31
CA LEU A 209 -0.35 16.48 11.99
C LEU A 209 -0.48 15.61 13.25
N VAL A 210 -1.18 14.48 13.12
CA VAL A 210 -1.42 13.53 14.20
C VAL A 210 -0.83 12.14 13.85
N PRO A 211 -0.69 11.21 14.80
CA PRO A 211 -0.40 9.82 14.50
C PRO A 211 -1.50 9.16 13.65
N MET A 212 -1.17 8.04 12.98
CA MET A 212 -2.16 7.17 12.34
C MET A 212 -3.12 6.58 13.39
N ASP A 213 -4.33 6.30 12.96
CA ASP A 213 -5.37 5.67 13.78
C ASP A 213 -5.46 4.18 13.43
N ASP A 214 -4.69 3.37 14.16
CA ASP A 214 -4.61 1.93 13.91
C ASP A 214 -5.94 1.21 14.19
N ASP A 215 -6.73 1.68 15.16
CA ASP A 215 -8.04 1.10 15.49
C ASP A 215 -9.04 1.35 14.35
N LEU A 216 -9.03 2.55 13.77
CA LEU A 216 -9.90 2.90 12.66
C LEU A 216 -9.52 2.13 11.39
N ALA A 217 -8.22 1.95 11.14
CA ALA A 217 -7.71 1.12 10.04
C ALA A 217 -8.10 -0.35 10.19
N ALA A 218 -7.98 -0.91 11.40
CA ALA A 218 -8.38 -2.28 11.70
C ALA A 218 -9.90 -2.49 11.51
N ALA A 219 -10.72 -1.51 11.91
CA ALA A 219 -12.18 -1.56 11.69
C ALA A 219 -12.58 -1.54 10.20
N GLY A 220 -11.77 -0.92 9.33
CA GLY A 220 -11.94 -0.96 7.86
C GLY A 220 -11.60 -2.32 7.27
N GLY A 221 -10.58 -3.01 7.82
CA GLY A 221 -10.10 -4.31 7.35
C GLY A 221 -10.94 -5.53 7.78
N SER A 222 -11.90 -5.36 8.69
CA SER A 222 -12.71 -6.45 9.27
C SER A 222 -13.99 -6.81 8.48
N ARG A 223 -14.10 -6.45 7.22
CA ARG A 223 -15.23 -6.77 6.33
C ARG A 223 -15.01 -8.03 5.52
#